data_6733281cd52ec8cbd85fdeb232334196
#
_entry.id   6733281cd52ec8cbd85fdeb232334196
#
_cell.length_a   1.000
_cell.length_b   1.000
_cell.length_c   1.000
_cell.angle_alpha   90.00
_cell.angle_beta   90.00
_cell.angle_gamma   90.00
#
_symmetry.space_group_name_H-M   'P 1'
#
loop_
_entity.id
_entity.type
_entity.pdbx_description
1 polymer ?
#
loop_
_entity_poly.entity_id
_entity_poly.type
_entity_poly.pdbx_seq_one_letter_code
_entity_poly.pdbx_strand_id
1 'polypeptide(L)'
;MTQPTPTIQLACELIERASVTPDDAGCQQLMGDRLASAGFNVQALRYGEVDNFWAVHGDGGPLLVFAGHTDVVPAGNTDDWEYPPFTAKIVNGELRGRGAADMKGSLAAMLVAAETFVAANPDHPGRLAFLITSDEEGVAVNGTVKVVEHLQKQGEKIDWCVVGEPSSTEAVGDVVKIGRRGSLGFKLLVKGIQGHVAYPQLARNPILQAAPALAELAEIVWDNGNQHFPPTSFQVSNITAGTGTTNVIPASLEVTGNFRYCTESSAETLQQRLLQLLDRHGLDYEIRWQHSGKPFLT
;
A
#
# COMPACT_ATOMS: atom_id res chain seq x y z
N MET A 1 9.24 10.92 -36.77
CA MET A 1 8.81 10.56 -35.43
C MET A 1 7.37 11.05 -35.28
N THR A 2 6.41 10.18 -35.02
CA THR A 2 5.03 10.57 -34.71
C THR A 2 5.05 11.38 -33.41
N GLN A 3 4.30 12.45 -33.35
CA GLN A 3 4.17 13.22 -32.12
C GLN A 3 3.58 12.32 -31.02
N PRO A 4 4.04 12.43 -29.77
CA PRO A 4 3.47 11.64 -28.67
C PRO A 4 1.98 11.96 -28.52
N THR A 5 1.18 10.94 -28.19
CA THR A 5 -0.25 11.13 -27.90
C THR A 5 -0.44 12.03 -26.66
N PRO A 6 -1.59 12.67 -26.49
CA PRO A 6 -1.87 13.49 -25.29
C PRO A 6 -1.59 12.74 -23.97
N THR A 7 -1.88 11.44 -23.93
CA THR A 7 -1.60 10.58 -22.76
C THR A 7 -0.09 10.48 -22.50
N ILE A 8 0.71 10.20 -23.53
CA ILE A 8 2.16 10.09 -23.39
C ILE A 8 2.77 11.43 -23.00
N GLN A 9 2.27 12.52 -23.59
CA GLN A 9 2.74 13.87 -23.26
C GLN A 9 2.50 14.18 -21.78
N LEU A 10 1.29 13.96 -21.28
CA LEU A 10 0.95 14.17 -19.87
C LEU A 10 1.76 13.25 -18.95
N ALA A 11 1.95 11.98 -19.30
CA ALA A 11 2.77 11.06 -18.54
C ALA A 11 4.21 11.56 -18.42
N CYS A 12 4.81 12.09 -19.51
CA CYS A 12 6.14 12.70 -19.47
C CYS A 12 6.17 13.91 -18.53
N GLU A 13 5.19 14.80 -18.62
CA GLU A 13 5.10 16.00 -17.78
C GLU A 13 4.97 15.65 -16.28
N LEU A 14 4.26 14.57 -15.96
CA LEU A 14 4.14 14.05 -14.59
C LEU A 14 5.45 13.42 -14.11
N ILE A 15 6.13 12.62 -14.95
CA ILE A 15 7.39 11.95 -14.58
C ILE A 15 8.51 12.97 -14.34
N GLU A 16 8.55 14.05 -15.12
CA GLU A 16 9.55 15.13 -14.99
C GLU A 16 9.41 15.91 -13.67
N ARG A 17 8.31 15.77 -12.96
CA ARG A 17 8.12 16.25 -11.59
C ARG A 17 8.61 15.21 -10.61
N ALA A 18 9.70 15.49 -9.89
CA ALA A 18 10.32 14.57 -8.94
C ALA A 18 9.53 14.49 -7.62
N SER A 19 8.30 14.01 -7.69
CA SER A 19 7.35 13.92 -6.58
C SER A 19 7.67 12.74 -5.66
N VAL A 20 8.82 12.79 -5.01
CA VAL A 20 9.22 11.75 -4.03
C VAL A 20 8.39 11.90 -2.76
N THR A 21 7.72 10.80 -2.36
CA THR A 21 6.76 10.80 -1.23
C THR A 21 7.30 11.53 0.00
N PRO A 22 6.52 12.39 0.66
CA PRO A 22 5.14 12.80 0.38
C PRO A 22 5.04 14.09 -0.49
N ASP A 23 6.13 14.53 -1.14
CA ASP A 23 6.15 15.75 -1.96
C ASP A 23 5.42 15.51 -3.30
N ASP A 24 4.45 16.35 -3.61
CA ASP A 24 3.70 16.30 -4.88
C ASP A 24 4.47 16.89 -6.08
N ALA A 25 5.41 17.78 -5.82
CA ALA A 25 6.20 18.49 -6.83
C ALA A 25 5.35 19.18 -7.93
N GLY A 26 4.10 19.55 -7.64
CA GLY A 26 3.18 20.22 -8.57
C GLY A 26 2.49 19.29 -9.58
N CYS A 27 2.50 17.98 -9.37
CA CYS A 27 1.74 17.03 -10.19
C CYS A 27 0.23 17.28 -10.05
N GLN A 28 -0.26 17.46 -8.83
CA GLN A 28 -1.70 17.69 -8.57
C GLN A 28 -2.18 19.03 -9.12
N GLN A 29 -1.34 20.07 -9.09
CA GLN A 29 -1.68 21.34 -9.72
C GLN A 29 -1.87 21.17 -11.23
N LEU A 30 -0.94 20.48 -11.90
CA LEU A 30 -1.05 20.18 -13.34
C LEU A 30 -2.33 19.42 -13.68
N MET A 31 -2.63 18.37 -12.92
CA MET A 31 -3.84 17.57 -13.12
C MET A 31 -5.11 18.36 -12.82
N GLY A 32 -5.13 19.11 -11.72
CA GLY A 32 -6.26 19.93 -11.30
C GLY A 32 -6.61 21.02 -12.30
N ASP A 33 -5.61 21.73 -12.86
CA ASP A 33 -5.82 22.75 -13.87
C ASP A 33 -6.43 22.17 -15.16
N ARG A 34 -6.00 20.99 -15.57
CA ARG A 34 -6.57 20.29 -16.73
C ARG A 34 -8.00 19.84 -16.48
N LEU A 35 -8.27 19.23 -15.31
CA LEU A 35 -9.63 18.83 -14.92
C LEU A 35 -10.57 20.04 -14.81
N ALA A 36 -10.12 21.14 -14.20
CA ALA A 36 -10.90 22.36 -14.13
C ALA A 36 -11.22 22.91 -15.54
N SER A 37 -10.27 22.86 -16.46
CA SER A 37 -10.47 23.26 -17.86
C SER A 37 -11.46 22.37 -18.60
N ALA A 38 -11.59 21.11 -18.18
CA ALA A 38 -12.58 20.14 -18.67
C ALA A 38 -13.94 20.23 -17.94
N GLY A 39 -14.14 21.20 -17.04
CA GLY A 39 -15.41 21.43 -16.35
C GLY A 39 -15.58 20.71 -15.01
N PHE A 40 -14.53 20.07 -14.50
CA PHE A 40 -14.58 19.48 -13.15
C PHE A 40 -14.51 20.56 -12.07
N ASN A 41 -15.26 20.38 -10.99
CA ASN A 41 -15.10 21.14 -9.76
C ASN A 41 -13.96 20.53 -8.95
N VAL A 42 -12.83 21.22 -8.85
CA VAL A 42 -11.61 20.76 -8.21
C VAL A 42 -11.47 21.37 -6.81
N GLN A 43 -11.33 20.52 -5.81
CA GLN A 43 -11.12 20.87 -4.41
C GLN A 43 -9.78 20.35 -3.92
N ALA A 44 -8.84 21.23 -3.60
CA ALA A 44 -7.61 20.85 -2.92
C ALA A 44 -7.89 20.49 -1.44
N LEU A 45 -7.33 19.38 -0.99
CA LEU A 45 -7.52 18.82 0.36
C LEU A 45 -6.15 18.51 0.96
N ARG A 46 -5.56 19.44 1.71
CA ARG A 46 -4.26 19.26 2.35
C ARG A 46 -4.42 18.76 3.79
N TYR A 47 -3.73 17.66 4.13
CA TYR A 47 -3.67 17.13 5.48
C TYR A 47 -2.22 16.96 5.92
N GLY A 48 -1.80 17.75 6.92
CA GLY A 48 -0.39 17.79 7.31
C GLY A 48 0.50 18.27 6.16
N GLU A 49 1.47 17.46 5.78
CA GLU A 49 2.40 17.73 4.67
C GLU A 49 1.93 17.14 3.34
N VAL A 50 0.83 16.38 3.35
CA VAL A 50 0.33 15.63 2.19
C VAL A 50 -0.67 16.46 1.41
N ASP A 51 -0.44 16.59 0.12
CA ASP A 51 -1.37 17.19 -0.82
C ASP A 51 -2.32 16.12 -1.36
N ASN A 52 -3.60 16.45 -1.37
CA ASN A 52 -4.64 15.65 -1.98
C ASN A 52 -5.59 16.56 -2.77
N PHE A 53 -6.30 16.01 -3.73
CA PHE A 53 -7.45 16.69 -4.29
C PHE A 53 -8.62 15.74 -4.56
N TRP A 54 -9.80 16.31 -4.54
CA TRP A 54 -11.04 15.75 -5.05
C TRP A 54 -11.52 16.59 -6.22
N ALA A 55 -11.83 15.97 -7.35
CA ALA A 55 -12.40 16.65 -8.51
C ALA A 55 -13.62 15.90 -9.00
N VAL A 56 -14.72 16.57 -9.29
CA VAL A 56 -15.98 15.95 -9.71
C VAL A 56 -16.61 16.70 -10.88
N HIS A 57 -17.14 15.95 -11.86
CA HIS A 57 -17.92 16.43 -13.00
C HIS A 57 -19.29 15.75 -13.03
N GLY A 58 -20.32 16.48 -13.43
CA GLY A 58 -21.70 16.01 -13.49
C GLY A 58 -22.48 16.20 -12.19
N ASP A 59 -23.80 16.03 -12.27
CA ASP A 59 -24.74 16.27 -11.17
C ASP A 59 -25.61 15.02 -10.92
N GLY A 60 -25.74 14.65 -9.64
CA GLY A 60 -26.62 13.55 -9.20
C GLY A 60 -26.24 12.18 -9.76
N GLY A 61 -27.09 11.17 -9.48
CA GLY A 61 -26.89 9.80 -9.97
C GLY A 61 -25.68 9.08 -9.36
N PRO A 62 -25.31 7.94 -9.95
CA PRO A 62 -24.18 7.15 -9.47
C PRO A 62 -22.83 7.83 -9.70
N LEU A 63 -21.86 7.51 -8.86
CA LEU A 63 -20.53 8.11 -8.83
C LEU A 63 -19.44 7.07 -9.17
N LEU A 64 -18.74 7.30 -10.28
CA LEU A 64 -17.51 6.60 -10.63
C LEU A 64 -16.30 7.44 -10.24
N VAL A 65 -15.37 6.85 -9.50
CA VAL A 65 -14.13 7.50 -9.06
C VAL A 65 -12.93 6.87 -9.72
N PHE A 66 -12.04 7.67 -10.27
CA PHE A 66 -10.66 7.30 -10.56
C PHE A 66 -9.78 7.68 -9.36
N ALA A 67 -9.13 6.69 -8.77
CA ALA A 67 -8.24 6.91 -7.61
C ALA A 67 -6.80 6.57 -7.96
N GLY A 68 -5.87 7.32 -7.37
CA GLY A 68 -4.44 7.10 -7.55
C GLY A 68 -3.57 8.08 -6.78
N HIS A 69 -2.27 7.97 -6.99
CA HIS A 69 -1.27 8.79 -6.31
C HIS A 69 -0.28 9.43 -7.29
N THR A 70 0.19 10.63 -6.92
CA THR A 70 1.20 11.37 -7.69
C THR A 70 2.62 11.16 -7.16
N ASP A 71 2.73 10.76 -5.91
CA ASP A 71 4.03 10.49 -5.29
C ASP A 71 4.66 9.20 -5.83
N VAL A 72 5.97 9.10 -5.64
CA VAL A 72 6.77 7.95 -6.06
C VAL A 72 7.80 7.62 -4.99
N VAL A 73 8.22 6.36 -4.91
CA VAL A 73 9.35 5.96 -4.06
C VAL A 73 10.65 6.64 -4.50
N PRO A 74 11.63 6.82 -3.59
CA PRO A 74 12.95 7.33 -3.95
C PRO A 74 13.58 6.56 -5.12
N ALA A 75 14.31 7.27 -5.97
CA ALA A 75 14.96 6.68 -7.14
C ALA A 75 16.09 5.69 -6.79
N GLY A 76 16.60 5.74 -5.55
CA GLY A 76 17.79 5.01 -5.15
C GLY A 76 19.05 5.66 -5.71
N ASN A 77 20.09 4.85 -5.98
CA ASN A 77 21.31 5.35 -6.59
C ASN A 77 21.06 5.70 -8.07
N THR A 78 21.21 6.97 -8.43
CA THR A 78 20.94 7.45 -9.79
C THR A 78 21.95 6.94 -10.83
N ASP A 79 23.13 6.47 -10.41
CA ASP A 79 24.14 5.90 -11.29
C ASP A 79 23.73 4.50 -11.81
N ASP A 80 22.76 3.86 -11.17
CA ASP A 80 22.21 2.55 -11.60
C ASP A 80 21.14 2.69 -12.70
N TRP A 81 20.74 3.92 -13.04
CA TRP A 81 19.74 4.20 -14.07
C TRP A 81 20.39 4.40 -15.45
N GLU A 82 19.87 3.72 -16.47
CA GLU A 82 20.28 3.93 -17.87
C GLU A 82 19.99 5.37 -18.34
N TYR A 83 18.88 5.95 -17.85
CA TYR A 83 18.48 7.34 -18.06
C TYR A 83 18.10 7.96 -16.72
N PRO A 84 18.36 9.26 -16.50
CA PRO A 84 17.97 9.90 -15.23
C PRO A 84 16.49 9.67 -14.90
N PRO A 85 16.14 9.30 -13.64
CA PRO A 85 14.81 8.79 -13.29
C PRO A 85 13.66 9.76 -13.56
N PHE A 86 13.92 11.06 -13.60
CA PHE A 86 12.91 12.11 -13.80
C PHE A 86 13.06 12.85 -15.15
N THR A 87 13.48 12.17 -16.20
CA THR A 87 13.62 12.75 -17.56
C THR A 87 12.61 12.23 -18.58
N ALA A 88 11.70 11.33 -18.20
CA ALA A 88 10.62 10.81 -19.07
C ALA A 88 11.11 10.36 -20.46
N LYS A 89 12.02 9.39 -20.53
CA LYS A 89 12.64 8.97 -21.79
C LYS A 89 11.76 7.96 -22.52
N ILE A 90 11.52 8.19 -23.83
CA ILE A 90 10.87 7.21 -24.70
C ILE A 90 11.92 6.47 -25.50
N VAL A 91 12.01 5.16 -25.30
CA VAL A 91 13.00 4.28 -25.94
C VAL A 91 12.31 3.01 -26.44
N ASN A 92 12.44 2.72 -27.73
CA ASN A 92 11.86 1.53 -28.38
C ASN A 92 10.34 1.38 -28.14
N GLY A 93 9.61 2.49 -28.03
CA GLY A 93 8.16 2.48 -27.77
C GLY A 93 7.76 2.37 -26.30
N GLU A 94 8.74 2.33 -25.39
CA GLU A 94 8.53 2.29 -23.94
C GLU A 94 8.83 3.64 -23.29
N LEU A 95 7.95 4.10 -22.39
CA LEU A 95 8.17 5.26 -21.55
C LEU A 95 8.94 4.84 -20.29
N ARG A 96 10.13 5.39 -20.10
CA ARG A 96 11.02 5.07 -18.98
C ARG A 96 11.20 6.26 -18.05
N GLY A 97 11.13 6.00 -16.75
CA GLY A 97 11.29 6.98 -15.69
C GLY A 97 10.67 6.48 -14.37
N ARG A 98 11.04 7.09 -13.24
CA ARG A 98 10.46 6.78 -11.94
C ARG A 98 8.97 7.16 -11.96
N GLY A 99 8.10 6.20 -11.56
CA GLY A 99 6.65 6.40 -11.55
C GLY A 99 5.98 6.18 -12.91
N ALA A 100 6.70 5.78 -13.98
CA ALA A 100 6.09 5.54 -15.28
C ALA A 100 5.03 4.43 -15.24
N ALA A 101 5.31 3.32 -14.54
CA ALA A 101 4.37 2.22 -14.34
C ALA A 101 3.52 2.42 -13.08
N ASP A 102 4.10 2.93 -12.00
CA ASP A 102 3.50 3.12 -10.69
C ASP A 102 3.58 4.59 -10.29
N MET A 103 2.49 5.41 -10.45
CA MET A 103 1.36 5.10 -11.33
C MET A 103 1.04 6.28 -12.28
N LYS A 104 2.05 7.15 -12.59
CA LYS A 104 1.87 8.37 -13.40
C LYS A 104 1.37 8.09 -14.82
N GLY A 105 1.75 6.93 -15.40
CA GLY A 105 1.22 6.49 -16.69
C GLY A 105 -0.29 6.26 -16.65
N SER A 106 -0.77 5.58 -15.63
CA SER A 106 -2.20 5.34 -15.41
C SER A 106 -2.95 6.63 -15.10
N LEU A 107 -2.38 7.53 -14.30
CA LEU A 107 -2.97 8.86 -14.03
C LEU A 107 -3.18 9.64 -15.33
N ALA A 108 -2.17 9.67 -16.20
CA ALA A 108 -2.27 10.33 -17.50
C ALA A 108 -3.35 9.69 -18.39
N ALA A 109 -3.44 8.36 -18.39
CA ALA A 109 -4.45 7.64 -19.16
C ALA A 109 -5.87 7.93 -18.67
N MET A 110 -6.11 7.86 -17.35
CA MET A 110 -7.40 8.14 -16.75
C MET A 110 -7.85 9.59 -16.99
N LEU A 111 -6.92 10.56 -16.83
CA LEU A 111 -7.23 11.97 -17.02
C LEU A 111 -7.59 12.29 -18.48
N VAL A 112 -6.79 11.85 -19.45
CA VAL A 112 -7.05 12.08 -20.88
C VAL A 112 -8.34 11.35 -21.32
N ALA A 113 -8.61 10.16 -20.79
CA ALA A 113 -9.87 9.45 -21.05
C ALA A 113 -11.07 10.24 -20.51
N ALA A 114 -10.98 10.78 -19.28
CA ALA A 114 -12.03 11.60 -18.70
C ALA A 114 -12.28 12.90 -19.49
N GLU A 115 -11.21 13.64 -19.85
CA GLU A 115 -11.30 14.84 -20.69
C GLU A 115 -12.01 14.54 -22.03
N THR A 116 -11.63 13.44 -22.67
CA THR A 116 -12.22 13.01 -23.94
C THR A 116 -13.69 12.63 -23.76
N PHE A 117 -13.99 11.90 -22.68
CA PHE A 117 -15.36 11.46 -22.38
C PHE A 117 -16.30 12.65 -22.13
N VAL A 118 -15.95 13.56 -21.23
CA VAL A 118 -16.82 14.70 -20.89
C VAL A 118 -16.99 15.66 -22.06
N ALA A 119 -15.96 15.85 -22.89
CA ALA A 119 -16.04 16.65 -24.10
C ALA A 119 -17.02 16.05 -25.14
N ALA A 120 -17.05 14.72 -25.25
CA ALA A 120 -17.95 14.02 -26.16
C ALA A 120 -19.37 13.83 -25.58
N ASN A 121 -19.52 13.86 -24.24
CA ASN A 121 -20.77 13.59 -23.53
C ASN A 121 -21.00 14.63 -22.43
N PRO A 122 -21.23 15.93 -22.75
CA PRO A 122 -21.34 16.97 -21.73
C PRO A 122 -22.51 16.76 -20.75
N ASP A 123 -23.58 16.11 -21.20
CA ASP A 123 -24.78 15.83 -20.41
C ASP A 123 -24.85 14.36 -19.95
N HIS A 124 -23.71 13.71 -19.71
CA HIS A 124 -23.68 12.31 -19.28
C HIS A 124 -24.43 12.09 -17.96
N PRO A 125 -25.13 10.97 -17.79
CA PRO A 125 -25.79 10.66 -16.54
C PRO A 125 -24.76 10.27 -15.46
N GLY A 126 -25.04 10.64 -14.21
CA GLY A 126 -24.15 10.34 -13.07
C GLY A 126 -22.95 11.29 -12.97
N ARG A 127 -22.03 10.93 -12.11
CA ARG A 127 -20.85 11.76 -11.79
C ARG A 127 -19.55 10.97 -12.04
N LEU A 128 -18.55 11.68 -12.52
CA LEU A 128 -17.20 11.19 -12.71
C LEU A 128 -16.26 11.98 -11.79
N ALA A 129 -15.42 11.30 -11.01
CA ALA A 129 -14.53 11.99 -10.09
C ALA A 129 -13.11 11.43 -10.09
N PHE A 130 -12.19 12.26 -9.57
CA PHE A 130 -10.81 11.91 -9.25
C PHE A 130 -10.55 12.09 -7.76
N LEU A 131 -9.92 11.11 -7.14
CA LEU A 131 -9.38 11.15 -5.79
C LEU A 131 -7.89 10.88 -5.89
N ILE A 132 -7.09 11.91 -5.68
CA ILE A 132 -5.64 11.83 -5.87
C ILE A 132 -4.92 12.23 -4.58
N THR A 133 -3.88 11.49 -4.23
CA THR A 133 -3.03 11.71 -3.05
C THR A 133 -1.55 11.83 -3.43
N SER A 134 -0.73 12.41 -2.56
CA SER A 134 0.73 12.40 -2.63
C SER A 134 1.39 11.58 -1.49
N ASP A 135 0.68 10.66 -0.84
CA ASP A 135 1.19 9.82 0.25
C ASP A 135 0.58 8.40 0.17
N GLU A 136 0.76 7.72 -0.96
CA GLU A 136 0.47 6.28 -1.07
C GLU A 136 1.72 5.46 -0.78
N GLU A 137 2.85 5.87 -1.31
CA GLU A 137 4.17 5.22 -1.24
C GLU A 137 4.90 5.45 0.09
N GLY A 138 4.34 6.30 0.95
CA GLY A 138 4.90 6.66 2.25
C GLY A 138 4.16 6.04 3.42
N VAL A 139 3.81 6.89 4.40
CA VAL A 139 3.13 6.46 5.64
C VAL A 139 1.64 6.19 5.42
N ALA A 140 1.06 6.78 4.37
CA ALA A 140 -0.33 6.63 3.93
C ALA A 140 -1.40 6.98 5.00
N VAL A 141 -1.08 7.91 5.91
CA VAL A 141 -1.99 8.32 7.01
C VAL A 141 -2.80 9.55 6.65
N ASN A 142 -2.21 10.49 5.91
CA ASN A 142 -2.81 11.77 5.53
C ASN A 142 -3.27 11.82 4.06
N GLY A 143 -3.22 10.69 3.37
CA GLY A 143 -3.63 10.53 1.97
C GLY A 143 -5.10 10.14 1.81
N THR A 144 -5.34 9.16 0.96
CA THR A 144 -6.68 8.65 0.56
C THR A 144 -7.65 8.45 1.73
N VAL A 145 -7.18 7.93 2.89
CA VAL A 145 -8.03 7.70 4.07
C VAL A 145 -8.68 9.01 4.53
N LYS A 146 -7.91 10.11 4.58
CA LYS A 146 -8.43 11.42 5.02
C LYS A 146 -9.42 12.02 4.02
N VAL A 147 -9.18 11.83 2.74
CA VAL A 147 -10.13 12.26 1.69
C VAL A 147 -11.43 11.47 1.80
N VAL A 148 -11.36 10.15 1.97
CA VAL A 148 -12.57 9.31 2.15
C VAL A 148 -13.32 9.69 3.41
N GLU A 149 -12.65 9.93 4.56
CA GLU A 149 -13.29 10.45 5.79
C GLU A 149 -14.00 11.80 5.55
N HIS A 150 -13.40 12.68 4.76
CA HIS A 150 -13.98 13.97 4.39
C HIS A 150 -15.25 13.81 3.55
N LEU A 151 -15.19 12.98 2.50
CA LEU A 151 -16.32 12.70 1.61
C LEU A 151 -17.48 12.03 2.36
N GLN A 152 -17.20 11.07 3.25
CA GLN A 152 -18.21 10.43 4.09
C GLN A 152 -18.94 11.44 4.99
N LYS A 153 -18.23 12.42 5.57
CA LYS A 153 -18.85 13.50 6.38
C LYS A 153 -19.75 14.41 5.55
N GLN A 154 -19.50 14.52 4.24
CA GLN A 154 -20.35 15.25 3.30
C GLN A 154 -21.54 14.42 2.79
N GLY A 155 -21.62 13.13 3.16
CA GLY A 155 -22.65 12.22 2.70
C GLY A 155 -22.39 11.69 1.28
N GLU A 156 -21.19 11.86 0.73
CA GLU A 156 -20.81 11.32 -0.56
C GLU A 156 -20.77 9.79 -0.51
N LYS A 157 -21.39 9.18 -1.53
CA LYS A 157 -21.38 7.73 -1.73
C LYS A 157 -20.69 7.42 -3.05
N ILE A 158 -19.60 6.70 -2.99
CA ILE A 158 -18.89 6.17 -4.15
C ILE A 158 -19.57 4.85 -4.55
N ASP A 159 -20.05 4.76 -5.78
CA ASP A 159 -20.67 3.53 -6.29
C ASP A 159 -19.65 2.63 -6.97
N TRP A 160 -18.68 3.20 -7.68
CA TRP A 160 -17.57 2.46 -8.31
C TRP A 160 -16.26 3.23 -8.16
N CYS A 161 -15.17 2.48 -8.04
CA CYS A 161 -13.83 3.03 -8.01
C CYS A 161 -12.89 2.20 -8.89
N VAL A 162 -12.14 2.89 -9.76
CA VAL A 162 -11.03 2.33 -10.51
C VAL A 162 -9.75 2.90 -9.96
N VAL A 163 -8.89 2.02 -9.45
CA VAL A 163 -7.55 2.37 -8.96
C VAL A 163 -6.56 2.01 -10.08
N GLY A 164 -5.77 2.99 -10.52
CA GLY A 164 -4.91 2.85 -11.69
C GLY A 164 -3.57 2.16 -11.43
N GLU A 165 -3.45 1.37 -10.36
CA GLU A 165 -2.25 0.62 -10.00
C GLU A 165 -1.89 -0.44 -11.06
N PRO A 166 -0.57 -0.70 -11.28
CA PRO A 166 -0.14 -1.69 -12.26
C PRO A 166 -0.54 -3.10 -11.82
N SER A 167 -1.31 -3.80 -12.66
CA SER A 167 -1.76 -5.16 -12.37
C SER A 167 -1.58 -6.12 -13.54
N SER A 168 -1.42 -5.60 -14.75
CA SER A 168 -1.21 -6.41 -15.96
C SER A 168 0.11 -7.19 -15.91
N THR A 169 0.13 -8.38 -16.50
CA THR A 169 1.30 -9.26 -16.51
C THR A 169 1.93 -9.39 -17.89
N GLU A 170 1.17 -9.85 -18.90
CA GLU A 170 1.69 -10.09 -20.25
C GLU A 170 1.08 -9.13 -21.29
N ALA A 171 -0.14 -8.71 -21.07
CA ALA A 171 -0.83 -7.75 -21.93
C ALA A 171 -1.61 -6.75 -21.09
N VAL A 172 -1.75 -5.52 -21.59
CA VAL A 172 -2.51 -4.47 -20.89
C VAL A 172 -3.95 -4.93 -20.67
N GLY A 173 -4.36 -4.96 -19.39
CA GLY A 173 -5.72 -5.32 -18.98
C GLY A 173 -5.98 -6.84 -18.87
N ASP A 174 -4.95 -7.69 -18.97
CA ASP A 174 -5.08 -9.14 -18.80
C ASP A 174 -5.37 -9.55 -17.35
N VAL A 175 -4.98 -8.74 -16.38
CA VAL A 175 -5.22 -8.95 -14.94
C VAL A 175 -5.82 -7.70 -14.32
N VAL A 176 -6.98 -7.86 -13.68
CA VAL A 176 -7.62 -6.82 -12.86
C VAL A 176 -7.79 -7.36 -11.44
N LYS A 177 -7.30 -6.62 -10.45
CA LYS A 177 -7.48 -6.98 -9.04
C LYS A 177 -8.86 -6.54 -8.57
N ILE A 178 -9.68 -7.48 -8.10
CA ILE A 178 -11.01 -7.23 -7.53
C ILE A 178 -11.03 -7.34 -6.01
N GLY A 179 -9.87 -7.47 -5.38
CA GLY A 179 -9.74 -7.58 -3.93
C GLY A 179 -8.29 -7.72 -3.50
N ARG A 180 -8.06 -7.65 -2.20
CA ARG A 180 -6.73 -7.77 -1.60
C ARG A 180 -6.80 -8.52 -0.28
N ARG A 181 -5.79 -9.35 -0.01
CA ARG A 181 -5.59 -9.91 1.34
C ARG A 181 -5.17 -8.82 2.31
N GLY A 182 -5.56 -8.95 3.56
CA GLY A 182 -5.08 -8.13 4.66
C GLY A 182 -3.63 -8.42 5.01
N SER A 183 -3.00 -7.50 5.72
CA SER A 183 -1.65 -7.64 6.26
C SER A 183 -1.65 -7.21 7.72
N LEU A 184 -1.23 -8.15 8.59
CA LEU A 184 -1.07 -7.94 10.03
C LEU A 184 0.33 -8.36 10.43
N GLY A 185 1.18 -7.39 10.72
CA GLY A 185 2.52 -7.60 11.25
C GLY A 185 2.54 -7.60 12.78
N PHE A 186 3.61 -8.15 13.36
CA PHE A 186 3.89 -8.02 14.78
C PHE A 186 5.39 -8.09 15.06
N LYS A 187 5.75 -7.51 16.22
CA LYS A 187 7.03 -7.73 16.90
C LYS A 187 6.74 -8.34 18.25
N LEU A 188 7.25 -9.53 18.49
CA LEU A 188 7.12 -10.31 19.73
C LEU A 188 8.47 -10.27 20.44
N LEU A 189 8.48 -9.82 21.67
CA LEU A 189 9.62 -9.88 22.58
C LEU A 189 9.34 -10.95 23.64
N VAL A 190 10.04 -12.09 23.58
CA VAL A 190 10.00 -13.12 24.63
C VAL A 190 11.06 -12.80 25.68
N LYS A 191 10.64 -12.70 26.94
CA LYS A 191 11.49 -12.34 28.08
C LYS A 191 12.10 -13.57 28.70
N GLY A 192 13.41 -13.54 28.87
CA GLY A 192 14.19 -14.54 29.58
C GLY A 192 14.85 -13.97 30.83
N ILE A 193 15.84 -14.69 31.34
CA ILE A 193 16.77 -14.27 32.39
C ILE A 193 18.17 -14.61 31.90
N GLN A 194 18.98 -13.57 31.71
CA GLN A 194 20.36 -13.75 31.27
C GLN A 194 21.19 -14.53 32.30
N GLY A 195 22.08 -15.39 31.81
CA GLY A 195 23.00 -16.11 32.67
C GLY A 195 24.12 -16.81 31.92
N HIS A 196 25.02 -17.42 32.66
CA HIS A 196 26.09 -18.23 32.08
C HIS A 196 25.57 -19.60 31.71
N VAL A 197 25.93 -20.12 30.53
CA VAL A 197 25.44 -21.43 30.03
C VAL A 197 25.79 -22.61 30.95
N ALA A 198 26.87 -22.51 31.75
CA ALA A 198 27.25 -23.52 32.73
C ALA A 198 26.34 -23.58 33.96
N TYR A 199 25.49 -22.54 34.18
CA TYR A 199 24.59 -22.44 35.33
C TYR A 199 23.14 -22.17 34.88
N PRO A 200 22.56 -23.08 34.06
CA PRO A 200 21.23 -22.84 33.44
C PRO A 200 20.10 -22.72 34.47
N GLN A 201 20.27 -23.25 35.70
CA GLN A 201 19.30 -23.12 36.79
C GLN A 201 19.16 -21.68 37.34
N LEU A 202 20.10 -20.79 37.03
CA LEU A 202 20.07 -19.37 37.42
C LEU A 202 19.58 -18.47 36.27
N ALA A 203 19.23 -19.04 35.12
CA ALA A 203 18.82 -18.35 33.93
C ALA A 203 17.48 -18.85 33.40
N ARG A 204 16.90 -18.14 32.45
CA ARG A 204 15.73 -18.57 31.70
C ARG A 204 15.95 -18.27 30.22
N ASN A 205 16.22 -19.33 29.44
CA ASN A 205 16.57 -19.17 28.03
C ASN A 205 15.34 -18.92 27.16
N PRO A 206 15.12 -17.71 26.65
CA PRO A 206 13.93 -17.38 25.86
C PRO A 206 13.91 -18.07 24.50
N ILE A 207 15.07 -18.44 23.95
CA ILE A 207 15.16 -19.20 22.69
C ILE A 207 14.55 -20.58 22.87
N LEU A 208 14.98 -21.31 23.91
CA LEU A 208 14.48 -22.67 24.18
C LEU A 208 13.01 -22.66 24.62
N GLN A 209 12.56 -21.61 25.31
CA GLN A 209 11.16 -21.47 25.71
C GLN A 209 10.26 -21.19 24.50
N ALA A 210 10.70 -20.35 23.55
CA ALA A 210 9.91 -20.01 22.37
C ALA A 210 9.91 -21.10 21.30
N ALA A 211 10.92 -21.95 21.22
CA ALA A 211 11.07 -22.94 20.16
C ALA A 211 9.84 -23.84 19.97
N PRO A 212 9.21 -24.43 21.01
CA PRO A 212 8.00 -25.23 20.84
C PRO A 212 6.81 -24.41 20.28
N ALA A 213 6.64 -23.18 20.75
CA ALA A 213 5.59 -22.29 20.24
C ALA A 213 5.80 -21.93 18.76
N LEU A 214 7.05 -21.64 18.36
CA LEU A 214 7.40 -21.36 16.96
C LEU A 214 7.19 -22.59 16.06
N ALA A 215 7.50 -23.79 16.55
CA ALA A 215 7.25 -25.04 15.82
C ALA A 215 5.74 -25.25 15.61
N GLU A 216 4.93 -25.06 16.64
CA GLU A 216 3.47 -25.18 16.53
C GLU A 216 2.89 -24.14 15.58
N LEU A 217 3.37 -22.86 15.63
CA LEU A 217 2.94 -21.78 14.73
C LEU A 217 3.18 -22.11 13.27
N ALA A 218 4.25 -22.83 12.95
CA ALA A 218 4.58 -23.23 11.58
C ALA A 218 3.58 -24.24 10.99
N GLU A 219 2.91 -25.02 11.83
CA GLU A 219 1.98 -26.07 11.42
C GLU A 219 0.50 -25.64 11.45
N ILE A 220 0.20 -24.45 11.97
CA ILE A 220 -1.19 -23.99 12.08
C ILE A 220 -1.80 -23.69 10.72
N VAL A 221 -2.92 -24.33 10.42
CA VAL A 221 -3.85 -23.89 9.38
C VAL A 221 -4.74 -22.80 9.95
N TRP A 222 -4.54 -21.57 9.47
CA TRP A 222 -5.25 -20.39 9.97
C TRP A 222 -6.68 -20.32 9.45
N ASP A 223 -6.88 -20.63 8.17
CA ASP A 223 -8.14 -20.86 7.46
C ASP A 223 -7.87 -21.63 6.15
N ASN A 224 -8.92 -21.94 5.42
CA ASN A 224 -8.81 -22.68 4.15
C ASN A 224 -8.88 -21.76 2.91
N GLY A 225 -8.92 -20.43 3.10
CA GLY A 225 -9.19 -19.50 2.02
C GLY A 225 -10.61 -19.62 1.48
N ASN A 226 -10.84 -19.06 0.29
CA ASN A 226 -12.11 -19.17 -0.41
C ASN A 226 -11.90 -19.14 -1.95
N GLN A 227 -12.99 -19.04 -2.72
CA GLN A 227 -12.90 -19.01 -4.19
C GLN A 227 -12.09 -17.83 -4.76
N HIS A 228 -11.86 -16.76 -3.96
CA HIS A 228 -11.18 -15.53 -4.40
C HIS A 228 -9.78 -15.39 -3.82
N PHE A 229 -9.52 -15.99 -2.66
CA PHE A 229 -8.26 -15.84 -1.93
C PHE A 229 -7.69 -17.18 -1.49
N PRO A 230 -6.36 -17.36 -1.59
CA PRO A 230 -5.68 -18.49 -0.96
C PRO A 230 -5.83 -18.42 0.57
N PRO A 231 -5.56 -19.52 1.27
CA PRO A 231 -5.54 -19.57 2.73
C PRO A 231 -4.68 -18.47 3.34
N THR A 232 -5.07 -18.02 4.53
CA THR A 232 -4.25 -17.13 5.35
C THR A 232 -2.90 -17.77 5.63
N SER A 233 -1.83 -17.04 5.32
CA SER A 233 -0.46 -17.46 5.55
C SER A 233 0.18 -16.69 6.70
N PHE A 234 1.02 -17.38 7.46
CA PHE A 234 1.84 -16.83 8.54
C PHE A 234 3.31 -17.05 8.22
N GLN A 235 4.13 -16.03 8.43
CA GLN A 235 5.58 -16.13 8.25
C GLN A 235 6.31 -15.37 9.35
N VAL A 236 7.40 -15.95 9.84
CA VAL A 236 8.40 -15.26 10.65
C VAL A 236 9.49 -14.76 9.71
N SER A 237 9.72 -13.46 9.71
CA SER A 237 10.71 -12.83 8.83
C SER A 237 12.05 -12.58 9.49
N ASN A 238 12.08 -12.38 10.82
CA ASN A 238 13.29 -12.15 11.57
C ASN A 238 13.21 -12.77 12.96
N ILE A 239 14.35 -13.32 13.41
CA ILE A 239 14.58 -13.74 14.80
C ILE A 239 15.92 -13.18 15.23
N THR A 240 15.95 -12.48 16.37
CA THR A 240 17.17 -11.90 16.94
C THR A 240 17.26 -12.22 18.43
N ALA A 241 18.39 -12.76 18.86
CA ALA A 241 18.69 -13.01 20.28
C ALA A 241 20.20 -13.02 20.54
N GLY A 242 20.55 -12.70 21.76
CA GLY A 242 21.93 -12.79 22.24
C GLY A 242 22.86 -11.68 21.73
N THR A 243 24.12 -11.79 22.13
CA THR A 243 25.20 -10.81 21.86
C THR A 243 26.30 -11.39 20.96
N GLY A 244 26.11 -12.60 20.43
CA GLY A 244 27.11 -13.33 19.64
C GLY A 244 28.15 -14.10 20.48
N THR A 245 28.07 -14.06 21.81
CA THR A 245 28.95 -14.83 22.69
C THR A 245 28.39 -16.23 22.95
N THR A 246 29.25 -17.24 22.97
CA THR A 246 28.85 -18.66 23.08
C THR A 246 28.51 -19.13 24.50
N ASN A 247 28.90 -18.36 25.52
CA ASN A 247 28.75 -18.71 26.93
C ASN A 247 27.69 -17.93 27.70
N VAL A 248 26.85 -17.16 26.99
CA VAL A 248 25.79 -16.32 27.59
C VAL A 248 24.43 -16.75 27.09
N ILE A 249 23.51 -17.10 28.00
CA ILE A 249 22.09 -17.24 27.75
C ILE A 249 21.50 -15.82 27.61
N PRO A 250 20.77 -15.48 26.52
CA PRO A 250 20.26 -14.13 26.34
C PRO A 250 19.12 -13.77 27.29
N ALA A 251 18.95 -12.46 27.56
CA ALA A 251 17.85 -11.93 28.36
C ALA A 251 16.51 -11.92 27.59
N SER A 252 16.55 -11.88 26.27
CA SER A 252 15.36 -11.82 25.42
C SER A 252 15.58 -12.42 24.05
N LEU A 253 14.46 -12.76 23.40
CA LEU A 253 14.35 -13.14 21.99
C LEU A 253 13.32 -12.21 21.32
N GLU A 254 13.70 -11.56 20.23
CA GLU A 254 12.78 -10.80 19.38
C GLU A 254 12.42 -11.61 18.14
N VAL A 255 11.12 -11.67 17.83
CA VAL A 255 10.56 -12.34 16.64
C VAL A 255 9.70 -11.33 15.89
N THR A 256 9.99 -11.13 14.61
CA THR A 256 9.13 -10.34 13.72
C THR A 256 8.39 -11.28 12.77
N GLY A 257 7.07 -11.17 12.73
CA GLY A 257 6.24 -12.00 11.85
C GLY A 257 5.12 -11.20 11.18
N ASN A 258 4.50 -11.84 10.20
CA ASN A 258 3.42 -11.25 9.43
C ASN A 258 2.39 -12.30 9.00
N PHE A 259 1.12 -11.91 9.05
CA PHE A 259 0.00 -12.60 8.44
C PHE A 259 -0.39 -11.92 7.13
N ARG A 260 -0.59 -12.73 6.08
CA ARG A 260 -1.34 -12.34 4.88
C ARG A 260 -2.66 -13.07 4.92
N TYR A 261 -3.74 -12.38 5.28
CA TYR A 261 -5.01 -13.02 5.63
C TYR A 261 -6.13 -12.66 4.63
N CYS A 262 -6.97 -13.65 4.37
CA CYS A 262 -8.12 -13.51 3.47
C CYS A 262 -9.36 -13.00 4.23
N THR A 263 -10.49 -12.90 3.54
CA THR A 263 -11.76 -12.42 4.11
C THR A 263 -12.42 -13.41 5.09
N GLU A 264 -11.90 -14.66 5.20
CA GLU A 264 -12.38 -15.65 6.18
C GLU A 264 -11.84 -15.39 7.59
N SER A 265 -10.79 -14.59 7.71
CA SER A 265 -10.15 -14.24 8.98
C SER A 265 -10.22 -12.74 9.23
N SER A 266 -10.22 -12.33 10.50
CA SER A 266 -10.03 -10.95 10.91
C SER A 266 -8.72 -10.76 11.66
N ALA A 267 -8.21 -9.53 11.71
CA ALA A 267 -7.01 -9.23 12.47
C ALA A 267 -7.18 -9.62 13.94
N GLU A 268 -8.36 -9.37 14.51
CA GLU A 268 -8.71 -9.65 15.91
C GLU A 268 -8.69 -11.16 16.20
N THR A 269 -9.25 -11.99 15.31
CA THR A 269 -9.25 -13.45 15.48
C THR A 269 -7.84 -14.02 15.36
N LEU A 270 -7.02 -13.51 14.45
CA LEU A 270 -5.61 -13.94 14.30
C LEU A 270 -4.79 -13.56 15.52
N GLN A 271 -4.96 -12.34 16.04
CA GLN A 271 -4.33 -11.88 17.28
C GLN A 271 -4.68 -12.78 18.45
N GLN A 272 -5.97 -13.04 18.66
CA GLN A 272 -6.44 -13.89 19.76
C GLN A 272 -5.85 -15.31 19.68
N ARG A 273 -5.85 -15.92 18.50
CA ARG A 273 -5.28 -17.28 18.30
C ARG A 273 -3.79 -17.31 18.57
N LEU A 274 -3.04 -16.30 18.13
CA LEU A 274 -1.60 -16.20 18.42
C LEU A 274 -1.37 -16.02 19.93
N LEU A 275 -2.08 -15.11 20.60
CA LEU A 275 -1.93 -14.86 22.03
C LEU A 275 -2.26 -16.12 22.85
N GLN A 276 -3.36 -16.81 22.53
CA GLN A 276 -3.72 -18.08 23.18
C GLN A 276 -2.65 -19.16 23.04
N LEU A 277 -1.97 -19.21 21.90
CA LEU A 277 -0.87 -20.14 21.69
C LEU A 277 0.32 -19.78 22.59
N LEU A 278 0.74 -18.50 22.59
CA LEU A 278 1.87 -18.03 23.40
C LEU A 278 1.59 -18.26 24.91
N ASP A 279 0.39 -17.97 25.35
CA ASP A 279 -0.06 -18.17 26.74
C ASP A 279 -0.07 -19.65 27.12
N ARG A 280 -0.54 -20.54 26.22
CA ARG A 280 -0.53 -22.00 26.45
C ARG A 280 0.88 -22.57 26.60
N HIS A 281 1.86 -21.98 25.92
CA HIS A 281 3.28 -22.31 26.07
C HIS A 281 3.93 -21.64 27.29
N GLY A 282 3.18 -20.84 28.08
CA GLY A 282 3.67 -20.22 29.29
C GLY A 282 4.76 -19.18 29.06
N LEU A 283 4.77 -18.52 27.91
CA LEU A 283 5.77 -17.52 27.58
C LEU A 283 5.51 -16.23 28.37
N ASP A 284 6.58 -15.60 28.83
CA ASP A 284 6.59 -14.23 29.34
C ASP A 284 6.97 -13.32 28.18
N TYR A 285 6.02 -12.51 27.67
CA TYR A 285 6.24 -11.76 26.44
C TYR A 285 5.58 -10.39 26.40
N GLU A 286 6.04 -9.56 25.48
CA GLU A 286 5.38 -8.36 24.99
C GLU A 286 5.19 -8.48 23.49
N ILE A 287 4.05 -8.01 22.96
CA ILE A 287 3.77 -8.00 21.53
C ILE A 287 3.28 -6.63 21.08
N ARG A 288 3.81 -6.17 19.95
CA ARG A 288 3.36 -4.95 19.28
C ARG A 288 2.83 -5.32 17.91
N TRP A 289 1.61 -4.88 17.61
CA TRP A 289 0.94 -5.16 16.36
C TRP A 289 1.11 -4.02 15.38
N GLN A 290 1.21 -4.37 14.09
CA GLN A 290 1.27 -3.42 12.98
C GLN A 290 0.18 -3.79 11.97
N HIS A 291 -0.88 -3.00 11.90
CA HIS A 291 -1.95 -3.15 10.93
C HIS A 291 -1.59 -2.38 9.66
N SER A 292 -1.36 -3.09 8.55
CA SER A 292 -1.01 -2.46 7.26
C SER A 292 -2.18 -2.41 6.29
N GLY A 293 -3.19 -3.26 6.47
CA GLY A 293 -4.40 -3.24 5.64
C GLY A 293 -5.38 -4.34 5.99
N LYS A 294 -6.66 -4.06 5.81
CA LYS A 294 -7.75 -5.06 5.93
C LYS A 294 -7.92 -5.80 4.60
N PRO A 295 -8.38 -7.06 4.61
CA PRO A 295 -8.77 -7.73 3.39
C PRO A 295 -10.07 -7.12 2.87
N PHE A 296 -10.21 -7.10 1.55
CA PHE A 296 -11.47 -6.73 0.91
C PHE A 296 -11.68 -7.51 -0.38
N LEU A 297 -12.91 -7.64 -0.78
CA LEU A 297 -13.36 -8.14 -2.07
C LEU A 297 -14.41 -7.16 -2.60
N THR A 298 -14.26 -6.77 -3.87
CA THR A 298 -15.19 -5.85 -4.56
C THR A 298 -16.43 -6.58 -5.04
#